data_e425e06f738ab6a44e5232c90b228d04
#
_entry.id   e425e06f738ab6a44e5232c90b228d04
#
_cell.length_a   1.000
_cell.length_b   1.000
_cell.length_c   1.000
_cell.angle_alpha   90.00
_cell.angle_beta   90.00
_cell.angle_gamma   90.00
#
_symmetry.space_group_name_H-M   'P 1'
#
loop_
_entity.id
_entity.type
_entity.pdbx_description
1 polymer ?
#
loop_
_entity_poly.entity_id
_entity_poly.type
_entity_poly.pdbx_seq_one_letter_code
_entity_poly.pdbx_strand_id
1 'polypeptide(L)'
;GKVDFYTEGSCSMDSLLAVLSEKDPHRATAVMYYSWITEKPFLNHSLLYSTLYQGINGISRHPVFSLYDMGVEEGYTIGGYYNSAKTIETALIPLLQQVYNGEDMGKIPVSTVDDPHKYLNYVSLISAISNEDNFPRDAIYLNAPPSFLEKYWMQLLGFLIFFLVVVFLAWHYVYRSKQKMKEVELRLLSRYRDLFNNMPLPYIR
;
A
#
# COMPACT_ATOMS: atom_id res chain seq x y z
N GLY A 1 6.92 26.87 -19.64
CA GLY A 1 7.00 25.74 -20.57
C GLY A 1 6.03 25.94 -21.73
N LYS A 2 6.28 25.31 -22.84
CA LYS A 2 5.37 25.31 -23.99
C LYS A 2 4.40 24.15 -23.82
N VAL A 3 3.11 24.39 -24.11
CA VAL A 3 2.07 23.36 -24.13
C VAL A 3 1.56 23.24 -25.56
N ASP A 4 1.66 22.04 -26.10
CA ASP A 4 1.14 21.71 -27.42
C ASP A 4 -0.10 20.84 -27.26
N PHE A 5 -1.20 21.21 -27.91
CA PHE A 5 -2.47 20.48 -27.84
C PHE A 5 -2.67 19.65 -29.12
N TYR A 6 -2.93 18.38 -28.95
CA TYR A 6 -3.27 17.45 -30.01
C TYR A 6 -4.72 16.98 -29.83
N THR A 7 -5.54 17.19 -30.83
CA THR A 7 -6.93 16.73 -30.85
C THR A 7 -7.17 15.90 -32.08
N GLU A 8 -8.17 15.05 -32.05
CA GLU A 8 -8.57 14.21 -33.19
C GLU A 8 -8.82 15.00 -34.50
N GLY A 9 -9.34 16.23 -34.38
CA GLY A 9 -9.50 17.11 -35.50
C GLY A 9 -8.22 17.78 -36.00
N SER A 10 -7.13 17.78 -35.22
CA SER A 10 -5.87 18.45 -35.56
C SER A 10 -4.77 17.52 -36.06
N CYS A 11 -4.80 16.23 -35.68
CA CYS A 11 -3.83 15.25 -36.15
C CYS A 11 -4.41 13.84 -36.16
N SER A 12 -3.84 12.96 -37.00
CA SER A 12 -4.18 11.55 -36.99
C SER A 12 -3.50 10.83 -35.83
N MET A 13 -4.02 9.64 -35.42
CA MET A 13 -3.39 8.81 -34.41
C MET A 13 -1.94 8.47 -34.77
N ASP A 14 -1.65 8.17 -36.03
CA ASP A 14 -0.28 7.85 -36.51
C ASP A 14 0.66 9.04 -36.31
N SER A 15 0.18 10.25 -36.62
CA SER A 15 0.95 11.48 -36.40
C SER A 15 1.20 11.73 -34.89
N LEU A 16 0.21 11.49 -34.04
CA LEU A 16 0.36 11.57 -32.56
C LEU A 16 1.40 10.57 -32.07
N LEU A 17 1.30 9.31 -32.49
CA LEU A 17 2.25 8.27 -32.10
C LEU A 17 3.67 8.57 -32.58
N ALA A 18 3.83 9.15 -33.77
CA ALA A 18 5.14 9.61 -34.26
C ALA A 18 5.73 10.68 -33.34
N VAL A 19 4.96 11.69 -32.97
CA VAL A 19 5.40 12.74 -32.04
C VAL A 19 5.76 12.17 -30.65
N LEU A 20 4.97 11.22 -30.15
CA LEU A 20 5.22 10.59 -28.84
C LEU A 20 6.46 9.68 -28.85
N SER A 21 6.83 9.15 -30.01
CA SER A 21 8.04 8.30 -30.16
C SER A 21 9.34 9.11 -30.25
N GLU A 22 9.26 10.40 -30.55
CA GLU A 22 10.42 11.27 -30.65
C GLU A 22 10.89 11.65 -29.24
N LYS A 23 12.18 11.54 -28.99
CA LYS A 23 12.81 11.97 -27.71
C LYS A 23 13.76 13.12 -28.01
N ASP A 24 13.42 14.31 -27.56
CA ASP A 24 14.36 15.42 -27.51
C ASP A 24 15.22 15.31 -26.24
N PRO A 25 16.52 15.00 -26.36
CA PRO A 25 17.40 14.85 -25.18
C PRO A 25 17.60 16.17 -24.42
N HIS A 26 17.30 17.31 -25.00
CA HIS A 26 17.48 18.63 -24.41
C HIS A 26 16.20 19.18 -23.77
N ARG A 27 15.09 18.46 -23.86
CA ARG A 27 13.80 18.93 -23.39
C ARG A 27 13.09 17.91 -22.50
N ALA A 28 12.81 18.30 -21.26
CA ALA A 28 11.91 17.52 -20.42
C ALA A 28 10.47 17.69 -20.93
N THR A 29 9.88 16.59 -21.38
CA THR A 29 8.51 16.56 -21.92
C THR A 29 7.69 15.55 -21.13
N ALA A 30 6.44 15.89 -20.86
CA ALA A 30 5.46 14.99 -20.27
C ALA A 30 4.17 15.06 -21.11
N VAL A 31 3.47 13.95 -21.18
CA VAL A 31 2.19 13.84 -21.87
C VAL A 31 1.08 13.89 -20.84
N MET A 32 0.13 14.80 -21.02
CA MET A 32 -1.13 14.82 -20.26
C MET A 32 -2.21 14.24 -21.15
N TYR A 33 -2.66 13.05 -20.84
CA TYR A 33 -3.73 12.41 -21.58
C TYR A 33 -5.08 12.74 -20.99
N TYR A 34 -5.98 13.27 -21.81
CA TYR A 34 -7.37 13.53 -21.41
C TYR A 34 -8.30 12.46 -21.96
N SER A 35 -8.55 12.48 -23.27
CA SER A 35 -9.32 11.46 -23.98
C SER A 35 -9.01 11.55 -25.47
N TRP A 36 -9.10 10.42 -26.13
CA TRP A 36 -9.04 10.35 -27.58
C TRP A 36 -10.27 9.59 -28.07
N ILE A 37 -11.17 10.28 -28.75
CA ILE A 37 -12.42 9.70 -29.25
C ILE A 37 -12.25 9.51 -30.74
N THR A 38 -12.33 8.27 -31.21
CA THR A 38 -12.30 7.99 -32.64
C THR A 38 -13.71 8.08 -33.23
N GLU A 39 -13.87 8.77 -34.33
CA GLU A 39 -15.17 8.91 -35.04
C GLU A 39 -15.74 7.58 -35.55
N LYS A 40 -14.93 6.53 -35.60
CA LYS A 40 -15.38 5.22 -36.06
C LYS A 40 -15.94 4.45 -34.86
N PRO A 41 -17.23 4.08 -34.86
CA PRO A 41 -17.80 3.27 -33.81
C PRO A 41 -17.19 1.86 -33.89
N PHE A 42 -16.26 1.57 -32.97
CA PHE A 42 -15.79 0.22 -32.74
C PHE A 42 -16.82 -0.54 -31.91
N LEU A 43 -17.03 -1.79 -32.26
CA LEU A 43 -18.01 -2.69 -31.63
C LEU A 43 -17.77 -2.95 -30.13
N ASN A 44 -16.63 -2.56 -29.58
CA ASN A 44 -16.29 -2.78 -28.17
C ASN A 44 -15.45 -1.63 -27.61
N HIS A 45 -16.10 -0.67 -26.97
CA HIS A 45 -15.45 0.52 -26.41
C HIS A 45 -14.35 0.20 -25.38
N SER A 46 -14.52 -0.87 -24.58
CA SER A 46 -13.53 -1.22 -23.55
C SER A 46 -12.20 -1.70 -24.15
N LEU A 47 -12.25 -2.46 -25.24
CA LEU A 47 -11.04 -2.90 -25.96
C LEU A 47 -10.31 -1.71 -26.63
N LEU A 48 -11.06 -0.73 -27.09
CA LEU A 48 -10.47 0.46 -27.70
C LEU A 48 -9.65 1.26 -26.69
N TYR A 49 -10.20 1.53 -25.51
CA TYR A 49 -9.49 2.29 -24.48
C TYR A 49 -8.21 1.57 -24.03
N SER A 50 -8.28 0.29 -23.70
CA SER A 50 -7.10 -0.48 -23.32
C SER A 50 -6.03 -0.52 -24.42
N THR A 51 -6.43 -0.69 -25.67
CA THR A 51 -5.52 -0.70 -26.83
C THR A 51 -4.87 0.66 -27.05
N LEU A 52 -5.64 1.75 -26.92
CA LEU A 52 -5.11 3.11 -27.01
C LEU A 52 -4.09 3.40 -25.91
N TYR A 53 -4.42 3.09 -24.66
CA TYR A 53 -3.51 3.29 -23.54
C TYR A 53 -2.24 2.44 -23.67
N GLN A 54 -2.36 1.18 -24.05
CA GLN A 54 -1.22 0.32 -24.31
C GLN A 54 -0.36 0.84 -25.46
N GLY A 55 -0.99 1.31 -26.54
CA GLY A 55 -0.29 1.90 -27.69
C GLY A 55 0.46 3.17 -27.30
N ILE A 56 -0.18 4.09 -26.61
CA ILE A 56 0.43 5.33 -26.16
C ILE A 56 1.58 5.04 -25.18
N ASN A 57 1.35 4.20 -24.18
CA ASN A 57 2.39 3.87 -23.20
C ASN A 57 3.54 3.06 -23.79
N GLY A 58 3.26 2.14 -24.73
CA GLY A 58 4.28 1.32 -25.38
C GLY A 58 5.16 2.09 -26.36
N ILE A 59 4.65 3.16 -26.98
CA ILE A 59 5.34 3.98 -27.98
C ILE A 59 5.92 5.25 -27.37
N SER A 60 5.23 5.84 -26.39
CA SER A 60 5.66 7.09 -25.78
C SER A 60 6.98 6.91 -25.04
N ARG A 61 7.95 7.76 -25.37
CA ARG A 61 9.21 7.90 -24.64
C ARG A 61 9.14 8.96 -23.53
N HIS A 62 7.97 9.51 -23.33
CA HIS A 62 7.69 10.53 -22.34
C HIS A 62 6.76 9.97 -21.27
N PRO A 63 6.87 10.42 -20.01
CA PRO A 63 5.94 10.05 -18.97
C PRO A 63 4.52 10.49 -19.32
N VAL A 64 3.55 9.56 -19.26
CA VAL A 64 2.16 9.80 -19.58
C VAL A 64 1.35 9.92 -18.27
N PHE A 65 0.67 11.05 -18.12
CA PHE A 65 -0.23 11.32 -17.00
C PHE A 65 -1.68 11.36 -17.48
N SER A 66 -2.61 11.03 -16.59
CA SER A 66 -4.05 11.05 -16.84
C SER A 66 -4.74 12.11 -16.00
N LEU A 67 -5.88 12.61 -16.48
CA LEU A 67 -6.77 13.49 -15.71
C LEU A 67 -7.85 12.73 -14.93
N TYR A 68 -7.89 11.40 -15.05
CA TYR A 68 -8.77 10.52 -14.28
C TYR A 68 -8.07 9.20 -13.97
N ASP A 69 -8.75 8.33 -13.19
CA ASP A 69 -8.24 7.04 -12.74
C ASP A 69 -8.08 5.97 -13.83
N MET A 70 -8.56 6.23 -15.05
CA MET A 70 -8.48 5.25 -16.15
C MET A 70 -7.03 4.94 -16.53
N GLY A 71 -6.70 3.66 -16.49
CA GLY A 71 -5.39 3.14 -16.90
C GLY A 71 -4.26 3.37 -15.91
N VAL A 72 -4.54 3.97 -14.74
CA VAL A 72 -3.53 4.19 -13.70
C VAL A 72 -3.26 2.89 -12.93
N GLU A 73 -4.31 2.18 -12.53
CA GLU A 73 -4.18 0.90 -11.81
C GLU A 73 -3.50 -0.16 -12.68
N GLU A 74 -3.84 -0.20 -13.96
CA GLU A 74 -3.24 -1.12 -14.94
C GLU A 74 -1.80 -0.74 -15.33
N GLY A 75 -1.34 0.43 -14.94
CA GLY A 75 0.01 0.92 -15.24
C GLY A 75 0.19 1.48 -16.66
N TYR A 76 -0.90 1.79 -17.37
CA TYR A 76 -0.84 2.43 -18.70
C TYR A 76 -0.49 3.92 -18.61
N THR A 77 -0.78 4.54 -17.48
CA THR A 77 -0.39 5.91 -17.17
C THR A 77 0.32 5.95 -15.83
N ILE A 78 1.15 6.95 -15.62
CA ILE A 78 1.86 7.12 -14.34
C ILE A 78 0.88 7.55 -13.24
N GLY A 79 -0.15 8.31 -13.59
CA GLY A 79 -1.14 8.79 -12.63
C GLY A 79 -1.57 10.22 -12.92
N GLY A 80 -2.14 10.87 -11.92
CA GLY A 80 -2.65 12.23 -12.02
C GLY A 80 -3.17 12.79 -10.70
N TYR A 81 -3.85 13.93 -10.82
CA TYR A 81 -4.51 14.61 -9.71
C TYR A 81 -6.01 14.70 -10.01
N TYR A 82 -6.80 13.86 -9.35
CA TYR A 82 -8.23 13.73 -9.66
C TYR A 82 -9.02 13.13 -8.48
N ASN A 83 -10.35 13.21 -8.58
CA ASN A 83 -11.23 12.42 -7.72
C ASN A 83 -11.28 10.98 -8.22
N SER A 84 -10.96 10.00 -7.36
CA SER A 84 -11.07 8.60 -7.75
C SER A 84 -12.53 8.18 -7.95
N ALA A 85 -12.75 7.13 -8.74
CA ALA A 85 -14.07 6.54 -8.92
C ALA A 85 -14.71 6.16 -7.56
N LYS A 86 -13.92 5.67 -6.62
CA LYS A 86 -14.36 5.33 -5.26
C LYS A 86 -14.82 6.57 -4.47
N THR A 87 -14.14 7.69 -4.60
CA THR A 87 -14.55 8.96 -3.96
C THR A 87 -15.88 9.43 -4.52
N ILE A 88 -16.04 9.37 -5.85
CA ILE A 88 -17.28 9.72 -6.54
C ILE A 88 -18.42 8.77 -6.12
N GLU A 89 -18.17 7.46 -6.11
CA GLU A 89 -19.12 6.43 -5.68
C GLU A 89 -19.61 6.71 -4.26
N THR A 90 -18.69 6.94 -3.33
CA THR A 90 -19.01 7.22 -1.92
C THR A 90 -19.88 8.47 -1.77
N ALA A 91 -19.66 9.49 -2.57
CA ALA A 91 -20.47 10.70 -2.58
C ALA A 91 -21.85 10.49 -3.24
N LEU A 92 -21.93 9.61 -4.23
CA LEU A 92 -23.15 9.36 -5.01
C LEU A 92 -24.15 8.45 -4.27
N ILE A 93 -23.68 7.47 -3.51
CA ILE A 93 -24.53 6.49 -2.81
C ILE A 93 -25.62 7.15 -1.95
N PRO A 94 -25.32 8.15 -1.08
CA PRO A 94 -26.35 8.80 -0.27
C PRO A 94 -27.41 9.52 -1.12
N LEU A 95 -27.01 10.11 -2.25
CA LEU A 95 -27.94 10.79 -3.15
C LEU A 95 -28.87 9.80 -3.83
N LEU A 96 -28.36 8.67 -4.28
CA LEU A 96 -29.16 7.58 -4.86
C LEU A 96 -30.15 7.01 -3.83
N GLN A 97 -29.75 6.90 -2.56
CA GLN A 97 -30.64 6.45 -1.49
C GLN A 97 -31.81 7.43 -1.25
N GLN A 98 -31.56 8.75 -1.32
CA GLN A 98 -32.62 9.75 -1.21
C GLN A 98 -33.64 9.60 -2.35
N VAL A 99 -33.15 9.47 -3.58
CA VAL A 99 -34.01 9.23 -4.76
C VAL A 99 -34.80 7.92 -4.61
N TYR A 100 -34.16 6.86 -4.17
CA TYR A 100 -34.80 5.56 -3.95
C TYR A 100 -35.90 5.64 -2.88
N ASN A 101 -35.71 6.45 -1.84
CA ASN A 101 -36.71 6.68 -0.79
C ASN A 101 -37.86 7.60 -1.23
N GLY A 102 -37.88 8.06 -2.47
CA GLY A 102 -38.96 8.86 -3.06
C GLY A 102 -38.81 10.35 -2.83
N GLU A 103 -37.63 10.84 -2.48
CA GLU A 103 -37.36 12.27 -2.45
C GLU A 103 -37.42 12.87 -3.87
N ASP A 104 -37.97 14.07 -3.97
CA ASP A 104 -38.06 14.78 -5.24
C ASP A 104 -36.65 15.20 -5.71
N MET A 105 -36.24 14.71 -6.86
CA MET A 105 -34.92 15.02 -7.44
C MET A 105 -34.68 16.53 -7.59
N GLY A 106 -35.74 17.32 -7.79
CA GLY A 106 -35.60 18.78 -7.88
C GLY A 106 -35.24 19.45 -6.57
N LYS A 107 -35.35 18.74 -5.44
CA LYS A 107 -35.00 19.24 -4.09
C LYS A 107 -33.62 18.75 -3.63
N ILE A 108 -33.04 17.78 -4.31
CA ILE A 108 -31.69 17.29 -4.01
C ILE A 108 -30.69 18.34 -4.47
N PRO A 109 -29.87 18.92 -3.54
CA PRO A 109 -28.93 19.95 -3.93
C PRO A 109 -27.84 19.37 -4.83
N VAL A 110 -27.45 20.13 -5.85
CA VAL A 110 -26.25 19.81 -6.64
C VAL A 110 -25.03 19.94 -5.72
N SER A 111 -24.33 18.84 -5.52
CA SER A 111 -23.08 18.83 -4.77
C SER A 111 -21.91 18.55 -5.69
N THR A 112 -20.77 19.15 -5.38
CA THR A 112 -19.49 18.85 -6.04
C THR A 112 -18.68 17.92 -5.15
N VAL A 113 -18.04 16.94 -5.75
CA VAL A 113 -17.03 16.13 -5.08
C VAL A 113 -15.71 16.86 -5.23
N ASP A 114 -15.22 17.47 -4.17
CA ASP A 114 -13.98 18.26 -4.17
C ASP A 114 -12.99 17.65 -3.17
N ASP A 115 -12.54 16.45 -3.46
CA ASP A 115 -11.53 15.72 -2.67
C ASP A 115 -10.52 15.04 -3.60
N PRO A 116 -9.87 15.82 -4.48
CA PRO A 116 -8.90 15.25 -5.41
C PRO A 116 -7.59 14.91 -4.71
N HIS A 117 -7.04 13.76 -5.05
CA HIS A 117 -5.75 13.30 -4.56
C HIS A 117 -4.79 13.01 -5.72
N LYS A 118 -3.49 12.98 -5.40
CA LYS A 118 -2.47 12.50 -6.33
C LYS A 118 -2.46 10.98 -6.32
N TYR A 119 -2.92 10.36 -7.39
CA TYR A 119 -2.85 8.91 -7.57
C TYR A 119 -1.73 8.60 -8.55
N LEU A 120 -0.78 7.76 -8.13
CA LEU A 120 0.39 7.41 -8.93
C LEU A 120 0.57 5.88 -8.95
N ASN A 121 0.79 5.31 -10.12
CA ASN A 121 1.20 3.91 -10.24
C ASN A 121 2.69 3.80 -9.91
N TYR A 122 3.02 3.09 -8.84
CA TYR A 122 4.39 2.96 -8.34
C TYR A 122 5.33 2.36 -9.39
N VAL A 123 4.90 1.29 -10.08
CA VAL A 123 5.72 0.58 -11.06
C VAL A 123 6.01 1.46 -12.27
N SER A 124 4.99 2.17 -12.77
CA SER A 124 5.15 3.08 -13.90
C SER A 124 5.99 4.31 -13.53
N LEU A 125 5.85 4.80 -12.30
CA LEU A 125 6.60 5.94 -11.81
C LEU A 125 8.09 5.61 -11.64
N ILE A 126 8.45 4.46 -11.06
CA ILE A 126 9.84 4.06 -10.88
C ILE A 126 10.55 3.79 -12.21
N SER A 127 9.80 3.34 -13.23
CA SER A 127 10.34 3.18 -14.57
C SER A 127 10.66 4.51 -15.27
N ALA A 128 9.91 5.57 -14.92
CA ALA A 128 10.10 6.91 -15.46
C ALA A 128 11.11 7.75 -14.68
N ILE A 129 11.14 7.58 -13.35
CA ILE A 129 11.98 8.33 -12.40
C ILE A 129 12.77 7.31 -11.58
N SER A 130 14.02 7.12 -11.89
CA SER A 130 14.87 6.07 -11.28
C SER A 130 15.18 6.27 -9.78
N ASN A 131 14.82 7.42 -9.19
CA ASN A 131 15.10 7.71 -7.79
C ASN A 131 13.81 7.96 -7.01
N GLU A 132 13.52 7.06 -6.04
CA GLU A 132 12.36 7.14 -5.15
C GLU A 132 12.37 8.37 -4.24
N ASP A 133 13.54 8.95 -3.93
CA ASP A 133 13.62 10.16 -3.10
C ASP A 133 12.89 11.36 -3.73
N ASN A 134 12.69 11.34 -5.03
CA ASN A 134 11.96 12.36 -5.78
C ASN A 134 10.44 12.13 -5.83
N PHE A 135 9.95 11.05 -5.22
CA PHE A 135 8.53 10.73 -5.23
C PHE A 135 7.73 11.67 -4.33
N PRO A 136 6.56 12.17 -4.78
CA PRO A 136 5.70 13.01 -3.96
C PRO A 136 5.25 12.28 -2.70
N ARG A 137 5.50 12.84 -1.52
CA ARG A 137 5.13 12.22 -0.23
C ARG A 137 3.63 12.25 0.05
N ASP A 138 2.91 13.15 -0.60
CA ASP A 138 1.47 13.37 -0.47
C ASP A 138 0.64 12.65 -1.53
N ALA A 139 1.21 11.65 -2.21
CA ALA A 139 0.54 10.85 -3.22
C ALA A 139 0.07 9.49 -2.68
N ILE A 140 -1.03 9.00 -3.23
CA ILE A 140 -1.51 7.64 -3.02
C ILE A 140 -0.88 6.77 -4.11
N TYR A 141 -0.10 5.78 -3.68
CA TYR A 141 0.61 4.90 -4.59
C TYR A 141 -0.19 3.63 -4.84
N LEU A 142 -0.58 3.41 -6.09
CA LEU A 142 -1.18 2.17 -6.57
C LEU A 142 -0.06 1.18 -6.95
N ASN A 143 -0.29 -0.11 -6.72
CA ASN A 143 0.66 -1.18 -7.01
C ASN A 143 2.04 -1.00 -6.33
N ALA A 144 2.07 -0.29 -5.21
CA ALA A 144 3.28 -0.22 -4.40
C ALA A 144 3.62 -1.60 -3.82
N PRO A 145 4.90 -1.98 -3.75
CA PRO A 145 5.27 -3.22 -3.09
C PRO A 145 4.84 -3.17 -1.62
N PRO A 146 4.40 -4.31 -1.05
CA PRO A 146 4.00 -4.34 0.34
C PRO A 146 5.16 -3.91 1.23
N SER A 147 4.87 -3.17 2.28
CA SER A 147 5.87 -2.75 3.27
C SER A 147 6.53 -3.98 3.91
N PHE A 148 7.74 -3.79 4.47
CA PHE A 148 8.45 -4.88 5.17
C PHE A 148 7.56 -5.53 6.24
N LEU A 149 6.80 -4.73 6.99
CA LEU A 149 5.90 -5.24 8.02
C LEU A 149 4.75 -6.04 7.43
N GLU A 150 4.13 -5.58 6.35
CA GLU A 150 3.05 -6.31 5.67
C GLU A 150 3.54 -7.63 5.07
N LYS A 151 4.74 -7.65 4.50
CA LYS A 151 5.32 -8.83 3.89
C LYS A 151 5.74 -9.88 4.91
N TYR A 152 6.26 -9.47 6.08
CA TYR A 152 6.90 -10.37 7.04
C TYR A 152 6.18 -10.43 8.39
N TRP A 153 4.99 -9.84 8.55
CA TRP A 153 4.29 -9.78 9.83
C TRP A 153 4.04 -11.16 10.45
N MET A 154 3.71 -12.18 9.62
CA MET A 154 3.48 -13.56 10.08
C MET A 154 4.77 -14.17 10.64
N GLN A 155 5.90 -13.96 9.95
CA GLN A 155 7.21 -14.44 10.42
C GLN A 155 7.64 -13.72 11.70
N LEU A 156 7.41 -12.40 11.78
CA LEU A 156 7.69 -11.61 12.97
C LEU A 156 6.85 -12.06 14.16
N LEU A 157 5.57 -12.34 13.94
CA LEU A 157 4.68 -12.87 14.97
C LEU A 157 5.14 -14.27 15.43
N GLY A 158 5.47 -15.14 14.51
CA GLY A 158 6.02 -16.48 14.81
C GLY A 158 7.31 -16.41 15.64
N PHE A 159 8.22 -15.51 15.25
CA PHE A 159 9.45 -15.27 16.01
C PHE A 159 9.18 -14.73 17.41
N LEU A 160 8.24 -13.82 17.57
CA LEU A 160 7.84 -13.27 18.88
C LEU A 160 7.28 -14.37 19.79
N ILE A 161 6.38 -15.22 19.27
CA ILE A 161 5.81 -16.34 20.03
C ILE A 161 6.93 -17.32 20.45
N PHE A 162 7.81 -17.68 19.51
CA PHE A 162 8.95 -18.55 19.81
C PHE A 162 9.83 -17.97 20.94
N PHE A 163 10.15 -16.69 20.86
CA PHE A 163 10.93 -16.00 21.89
C PHE A 163 10.26 -16.04 23.26
N LEU A 164 8.95 -15.78 23.31
CA LEU A 164 8.18 -15.85 24.56
C LEU A 164 8.19 -17.26 25.16
N VAL A 165 8.08 -18.30 24.33
CA VAL A 165 8.16 -19.69 24.78
C VAL A 165 9.53 -20.00 25.37
N VAL A 166 10.61 -19.58 24.73
CA VAL A 166 11.99 -19.77 25.22
C VAL A 166 12.18 -19.07 26.57
N VAL A 167 11.74 -17.81 26.68
CA VAL A 167 11.80 -17.06 27.95
C VAL A 167 10.99 -17.73 29.05
N PHE A 168 9.81 -18.22 28.72
CA PHE A 168 8.96 -18.95 29.68
C PHE A 168 9.62 -20.24 30.16
N LEU A 169 10.21 -21.02 29.25
CA LEU A 169 10.93 -22.25 29.60
C LEU A 169 12.15 -21.97 30.45
N ALA A 170 12.93 -20.94 30.10
CA ALA A 170 14.08 -20.52 30.92
C ALA A 170 13.67 -20.08 32.32
N TRP A 171 12.62 -19.27 32.43
CA TRP A 171 12.07 -18.84 33.70
C TRP A 171 11.56 -20.03 34.55
N HIS A 172 10.82 -20.96 33.93
CA HIS A 172 10.34 -22.17 34.57
C HIS A 172 11.48 -23.05 35.06
N TYR A 173 12.54 -23.21 34.29
CA TYR A 173 13.74 -23.92 34.65
C TYR A 173 14.42 -23.31 35.90
N VAL A 174 14.63 -22.01 35.91
CA VAL A 174 15.21 -21.25 37.02
C VAL A 174 14.33 -21.37 38.25
N TYR A 175 13.01 -21.26 38.10
CA TYR A 175 12.07 -21.40 39.21
C TYR A 175 12.13 -22.81 39.88
N ARG A 176 12.12 -23.86 39.05
CA ARG A 176 12.28 -25.26 39.52
C ARG A 176 13.63 -25.50 40.20
N SER A 177 14.70 -24.95 39.67
CA SER A 177 16.04 -25.06 40.25
C SER A 177 16.08 -24.42 41.67
N LYS A 178 15.49 -23.22 41.82
CA LYS A 178 15.38 -22.55 43.11
C LYS A 178 14.56 -23.35 44.13
N GLN A 179 13.48 -24.01 43.73
CA GLN A 179 12.68 -24.85 44.61
C GLN A 179 13.48 -26.07 45.10
N LYS A 180 14.20 -26.74 44.18
CA LYS A 180 15.06 -27.88 44.58
C LYS A 180 16.15 -27.45 45.57
N MET A 181 16.76 -26.30 45.39
CA MET A 181 17.75 -25.77 46.32
C MET A 181 17.15 -25.54 47.73
N LYS A 182 15.95 -24.96 47.81
CA LYS A 182 15.24 -24.79 49.09
C LYS A 182 14.90 -26.11 49.77
N GLU A 183 14.49 -27.15 49.03
CA GLU A 183 14.21 -28.46 49.58
C GLU A 183 15.48 -29.12 50.15
N VAL A 184 16.62 -28.99 49.45
CA VAL A 184 17.91 -29.49 49.92
C VAL A 184 18.33 -28.78 51.19
N GLU A 185 18.19 -27.48 51.28
CA GLU A 185 18.49 -26.66 52.45
C GLU A 185 17.61 -27.07 53.64
N LEU A 186 16.31 -27.25 53.47
CA LEU A 186 15.39 -27.71 54.50
C LEU A 186 15.74 -29.13 55.01
N ARG A 187 16.12 -30.04 54.12
CA ARG A 187 16.57 -31.40 54.48
C ARG A 187 17.87 -31.36 55.29
N LEU A 188 18.80 -30.48 54.93
CA LEU A 188 20.03 -30.30 55.69
C LEU A 188 19.74 -29.73 57.08
N LEU A 189 18.91 -28.72 57.22
CA LEU A 189 18.50 -28.15 58.49
C LEU A 189 17.80 -29.18 59.39
N SER A 190 16.92 -30.02 58.83
CA SER A 190 16.28 -31.09 59.62
C SER A 190 17.31 -32.12 60.13
N ARG A 191 18.26 -32.54 59.30
CA ARG A 191 19.34 -33.45 59.75
C ARG A 191 20.22 -32.82 60.84
N TYR A 192 20.58 -31.55 60.70
CA TYR A 192 21.31 -30.85 61.75
C TYR A 192 20.52 -30.81 63.09
N ARG A 193 19.23 -30.53 63.03
CA ARG A 193 18.35 -30.54 64.25
C ARG A 193 18.30 -31.91 64.86
N ASP A 194 18.15 -32.97 64.08
CA ASP A 194 18.09 -34.34 64.56
C ASP A 194 19.42 -34.74 65.23
N LEU A 195 20.58 -34.36 64.69
CA LEU A 195 21.87 -34.56 65.22
C LEU A 195 22.04 -33.82 66.56
N PHE A 196 21.61 -32.58 66.65
CA PHE A 196 21.66 -31.78 67.89
C PHE A 196 20.77 -32.37 69.01
N ASN A 197 19.57 -32.82 68.70
CA ASN A 197 18.61 -33.38 69.64
C ASN A 197 19.06 -34.75 70.16
N ASN A 198 19.85 -35.50 69.41
CA ASN A 198 20.34 -36.84 69.75
C ASN A 198 21.78 -36.81 70.26
N MET A 199 22.45 -35.65 70.40
CA MET A 199 23.75 -35.60 71.06
C MET A 199 23.58 -35.91 72.60
N PRO A 200 24.29 -36.92 73.08
CA PRO A 200 24.29 -37.16 74.57
C PRO A 200 24.94 -35.95 75.23
N LEU A 201 24.19 -35.30 76.09
CA LEU A 201 24.72 -34.24 76.92
C LEU A 201 25.97 -34.74 77.70
N PRO A 202 27.11 -34.04 77.56
CA PRO A 202 28.27 -34.43 78.37
C PRO A 202 27.87 -34.28 79.85
N TYR A 203 27.89 -35.39 80.59
CA TYR A 203 27.77 -35.35 82.03
C TYR A 203 28.95 -34.58 82.56
N ILE A 204 28.72 -33.34 82.96
CA ILE A 204 29.66 -32.61 83.81
C ILE A 204 29.53 -33.16 85.23
N ARG A 205 30.55 -33.88 85.64
CA ARG A 205 30.76 -34.24 87.08
C ARG A 205 31.57 -33.15 87.71
#